data_84460b49b9763bb5c612d5bdff1a310f
#
_entry.id   84460b49b9763bb5c612d5bdff1a310f
#
_cell.length_a   1.000
_cell.length_b   1.000
_cell.length_c   1.000
_cell.angle_alpha   90.00
_cell.angle_beta   90.00
_cell.angle_gamma   90.00
#
_symmetry.space_group_name_H-M   'P 1'
#
loop_
_entity.id
_entity.type
_entity.pdbx_description
1 polymer ?
#
loop_
_entity_poly.entity_id
_entity_poly.type
_entity_poly.pdbx_seq_one_letter_code
_entity_poly.pdbx_strand_id
1 'polypeptide(L)'
;VHRAEERCRPRRDGGTCEHGRPLGCAAVHAPGSPIVGQPLCVDCYDYTAHVLWHAHAGKLWDRFVIGVRRQLASSVGLVQSRFPDHARLSFARVAEYQRRAAVHVHAVVRLDGPAGPNDEPPVWGAADRLIDAVYASARRVLVRTPYSSAVGELALRWGDQIDIRPLRADGTGPNDDAVAAYVAKYVTKGASETGAGLDHKVTTWEDIDTAPVSKHVRTLMRTSWRLGGLPECEPLHLRTWAHTLGYRGHILTKSRAYSTTYAALRAERAQHVGLVEIPDAVTERDWRYVGSGHTPGAAFIAAGVAEDIATNREIAREEREVRR
;
A
#
# COMPACT_ATOMS: atom_id res chain seq x y z
N VAL A 1 7.48 16.25 -10.56
CA VAL A 1 6.62 16.79 -9.50
C VAL A 1 7.41 17.70 -8.58
N HIS A 2 6.72 18.62 -7.90
CA HIS A 2 7.32 19.49 -6.89
C HIS A 2 7.69 18.70 -5.63
N ARG A 3 8.86 18.98 -5.03
CA ARG A 3 9.40 18.31 -3.84
C ARG A 3 9.44 19.26 -2.66
N ALA A 4 9.32 18.73 -1.44
CA ALA A 4 9.56 19.49 -0.22
C ALA A 4 11.04 19.51 0.14
N GLU A 5 11.47 20.57 0.84
CA GLU A 5 12.81 20.72 1.46
C GLU A 5 14.00 20.71 0.47
N GLU A 6 13.78 20.35 -0.77
CA GLU A 6 14.77 20.37 -1.82
C GLU A 6 14.34 21.31 -2.95
N ARG A 7 15.30 21.89 -3.65
CA ARG A 7 15.02 22.53 -4.93
C ARG A 7 14.54 21.47 -5.90
N CYS A 8 13.36 21.69 -6.48
CA CYS A 8 12.86 20.83 -7.54
C CYS A 8 13.87 20.92 -8.68
N ARG A 9 14.72 19.91 -8.84
CA ARG A 9 15.86 19.94 -9.75
C ARG A 9 15.44 20.42 -11.13
N PRO A 10 15.94 21.56 -11.62
CA PRO A 10 15.83 21.90 -13.03
C PRO A 10 16.56 20.82 -13.83
N ARG A 11 16.05 20.47 -14.99
CA ARG A 11 16.90 19.79 -15.96
C ARG A 11 18.10 20.68 -16.23
N ARG A 12 19.26 20.09 -16.49
CA ARG A 12 20.52 20.84 -16.73
C ARG A 12 20.43 21.86 -17.88
N ASP A 13 19.49 21.66 -18.80
CA ASP A 13 19.21 22.46 -19.98
C ASP A 13 18.21 23.61 -19.76
N GLY A 14 17.59 23.72 -18.58
CA GLY A 14 16.73 24.82 -18.19
C GLY A 14 15.53 25.07 -19.12
N GLY A 15 15.10 24.08 -19.91
CA GLY A 15 14.09 24.22 -20.93
C GLY A 15 12.65 24.27 -20.42
N THR A 16 11.74 24.50 -21.35
CA THR A 16 10.29 24.35 -21.16
C THR A 16 9.77 23.12 -21.88
N CYS A 17 8.67 22.55 -21.42
CA CYS A 17 7.95 21.50 -22.15
C CYS A 17 7.16 22.15 -23.32
N GLU A 18 6.59 21.28 -24.16
CA GLU A 18 5.73 21.72 -25.30
C GLU A 18 4.53 22.59 -24.89
N HIS A 19 4.07 22.47 -23.62
CA HIS A 19 3.01 23.30 -23.05
C HIS A 19 3.53 24.60 -22.40
N GLY A 20 4.77 25.00 -22.67
CA GLY A 20 5.39 26.23 -22.15
C GLY A 20 5.68 26.22 -20.64
N ARG A 21 5.59 25.06 -19.95
CA ARG A 21 5.89 24.96 -18.53
C ARG A 21 7.36 24.62 -18.31
N PRO A 22 8.02 25.23 -17.27
CA PRO A 22 9.40 24.90 -16.95
C PRO A 22 9.56 23.39 -16.64
N LEU A 23 10.64 22.79 -17.15
CA LEU A 23 10.99 21.39 -16.90
C LEU A 23 11.57 21.16 -15.48
N GLY A 24 11.73 22.23 -14.72
CA GLY A 24 12.15 22.21 -13.31
C GLY A 24 11.53 23.34 -12.53
N CYS A 25 11.72 23.33 -11.21
CA CYS A 25 11.32 24.43 -10.33
C CYS A 25 12.53 24.83 -9.48
N ALA A 26 12.87 26.11 -9.48
CA ALA A 26 13.99 26.65 -8.71
C ALA A 26 13.63 26.97 -7.25
N ALA A 27 12.35 26.92 -6.90
CA ALA A 27 11.87 27.22 -5.56
C ALA A 27 12.10 26.05 -4.59
N VAL A 28 12.33 26.38 -3.33
CA VAL A 28 12.28 25.43 -2.20
C VAL A 28 10.89 25.52 -1.59
N HIS A 29 10.23 24.39 -1.42
CA HIS A 29 8.87 24.31 -0.88
C HIS A 29 8.87 23.78 0.52
N ALA A 30 8.13 24.41 1.44
CA ALA A 30 7.89 23.87 2.75
C ALA A 30 7.12 22.53 2.67
N PRO A 31 7.32 21.59 3.61
CA PRO A 31 6.63 20.28 3.59
C PRO A 31 5.10 20.37 3.54
N GLY A 32 4.52 21.41 4.17
CA GLY A 32 3.08 21.68 4.19
C GLY A 32 2.55 22.40 2.92
N SER A 33 3.41 22.82 2.00
CA SER A 33 2.98 23.58 0.81
C SER A 33 2.05 22.75 -0.08
N PRO A 34 0.90 23.32 -0.53
CA PRO A 34 -0.06 22.60 -1.38
C PRO A 34 0.48 22.24 -2.76
N ILE A 35 1.59 22.87 -3.18
CA ILE A 35 2.24 22.58 -4.47
C ILE A 35 3.07 21.29 -4.41
N VAL A 36 3.51 20.87 -3.22
CA VAL A 36 4.30 19.65 -3.07
C VAL A 36 3.50 18.43 -3.51
N GLY A 37 4.09 17.62 -4.39
CA GLY A 37 3.45 16.47 -5.01
C GLY A 37 2.72 16.79 -6.32
N GLN A 38 2.43 18.06 -6.61
CA GLN A 38 1.82 18.43 -7.89
C GLN A 38 2.80 18.25 -9.06
N PRO A 39 2.34 17.88 -10.25
CA PRO A 39 3.20 17.81 -11.43
C PRO A 39 3.69 19.20 -11.84
N LEU A 40 4.91 19.28 -12.39
CA LEU A 40 5.44 20.53 -12.98
C LEU A 40 4.59 21.02 -14.16
N CYS A 41 4.12 20.08 -14.96
CA CYS A 41 3.13 20.29 -16.00
C CYS A 41 2.07 19.20 -15.93
N VAL A 42 0.81 19.59 -15.83
CA VAL A 42 -0.31 18.65 -15.75
C VAL A 42 -0.55 17.92 -17.07
N ASP A 43 -0.23 18.56 -18.19
CA ASP A 43 -0.47 18.02 -19.53
C ASP A 43 0.62 17.02 -19.95
N CYS A 44 1.85 17.21 -19.41
CA CYS A 44 2.96 16.26 -19.61
C CYS A 44 2.95 15.06 -18.65
N TYR A 45 2.11 15.09 -17.61
CA TYR A 45 2.10 14.04 -16.62
C TYR A 45 1.34 12.82 -17.14
N ASP A 46 2.00 11.66 -17.13
CA ASP A 46 1.38 10.42 -17.59
C ASP A 46 0.44 9.83 -16.52
N TYR A 47 -0.79 10.34 -16.50
CA TYR A 47 -1.85 9.89 -15.61
C TYR A 47 -2.28 8.45 -15.90
N THR A 48 -2.25 8.06 -17.17
CA THR A 48 -2.61 6.71 -17.62
C THR A 48 -1.64 5.67 -17.07
N ALA A 49 -0.34 5.88 -17.29
CA ALA A 49 0.67 4.96 -16.76
C ALA A 49 0.63 4.91 -15.22
N HIS A 50 0.39 6.04 -14.56
CA HIS A 50 0.28 6.09 -13.10
C HIS A 50 -0.85 5.20 -12.58
N VAL A 51 -2.07 5.36 -13.10
CA VAL A 51 -3.24 4.57 -12.69
C VAL A 51 -3.06 3.09 -13.03
N LEU A 52 -2.56 2.77 -14.22
CA LEU A 52 -2.31 1.38 -14.62
C LEU A 52 -1.21 0.73 -13.78
N TRP A 53 -0.19 1.50 -13.37
CA TRP A 53 0.81 1.01 -12.43
C TRP A 53 0.18 0.65 -11.07
N HIS A 54 -0.68 1.52 -10.54
CA HIS A 54 -1.41 1.26 -9.30
C HIS A 54 -2.26 -0.02 -9.39
N ALA A 55 -2.99 -0.19 -10.49
CA ALA A 55 -3.82 -1.37 -10.71
C ALA A 55 -3.02 -2.69 -10.78
N HIS A 56 -1.75 -2.60 -11.19
CA HIS A 56 -0.87 -3.75 -11.33
C HIS A 56 0.16 -3.89 -10.20
N ALA A 57 0.16 -3.01 -9.20
CA ALA A 57 1.14 -3.04 -8.10
C ALA A 57 1.14 -4.37 -7.33
N GLY A 58 -0.02 -5.01 -7.16
CA GLY A 58 -0.11 -6.35 -6.59
C GLY A 58 0.61 -7.40 -7.44
N LYS A 59 0.38 -7.41 -8.76
CA LYS A 59 1.06 -8.28 -9.71
C LYS A 59 2.58 -8.07 -9.75
N LEU A 60 3.01 -6.80 -9.66
CA LEU A 60 4.45 -6.47 -9.58
C LEU A 60 5.05 -7.06 -8.31
N TRP A 61 4.36 -6.96 -7.17
CA TRP A 61 4.80 -7.55 -5.91
C TRP A 61 4.89 -9.07 -5.98
N ASP A 62 3.89 -9.74 -6.50
CA ASP A 62 3.88 -11.21 -6.61
C ASP A 62 5.04 -11.71 -7.48
N ARG A 63 5.27 -11.06 -8.63
CA ARG A 63 6.40 -11.39 -9.51
C ARG A 63 7.75 -11.06 -8.88
N PHE A 64 7.82 -9.99 -8.09
CA PHE A 64 9.01 -9.65 -7.34
C PHE A 64 9.34 -10.75 -6.31
N VAL A 65 8.38 -11.19 -5.50
CA VAL A 65 8.57 -12.27 -4.51
C VAL A 65 9.01 -13.57 -5.18
N ILE A 66 8.39 -13.93 -6.31
CA ILE A 66 8.81 -15.09 -7.11
C ILE A 66 10.24 -14.90 -7.61
N GLY A 67 10.58 -13.71 -8.09
CA GLY A 67 11.91 -13.35 -8.56
C GLY A 67 12.97 -13.51 -7.47
N VAL A 68 12.72 -13.02 -6.25
CA VAL A 68 13.64 -13.16 -5.11
C VAL A 68 13.89 -14.64 -4.81
N ARG A 69 12.86 -15.47 -4.73
CA ARG A 69 12.99 -16.92 -4.53
C ARG A 69 13.85 -17.59 -5.62
N ARG A 70 13.65 -17.20 -6.89
CA ARG A 70 14.45 -17.70 -8.02
C ARG A 70 15.91 -17.31 -7.89
N GLN A 71 16.20 -16.06 -7.56
CA GLN A 71 17.57 -15.58 -7.42
C GLN A 71 18.29 -16.30 -6.27
N LEU A 72 17.61 -16.45 -5.12
CA LEU A 72 18.14 -17.21 -3.98
C LEU A 72 18.42 -18.67 -4.35
N ALA A 73 17.45 -19.36 -4.95
CA ALA A 73 17.62 -20.75 -5.37
C ALA A 73 18.79 -20.89 -6.36
N SER A 74 18.82 -20.06 -7.40
CA SER A 74 19.86 -20.07 -8.43
C SER A 74 21.25 -19.80 -7.86
N SER A 75 21.35 -18.89 -6.87
CA SER A 75 22.65 -18.52 -6.26
C SER A 75 23.31 -19.66 -5.47
N VAL A 76 22.57 -20.72 -5.17
CA VAL A 76 23.05 -21.93 -4.43
C VAL A 76 22.86 -23.22 -5.23
N GLY A 77 22.60 -23.12 -6.55
CA GLY A 77 22.43 -24.26 -7.41
C GLY A 77 21.13 -25.07 -7.19
N LEU A 78 20.15 -24.49 -6.50
CA LEU A 78 18.85 -25.15 -6.27
C LEU A 78 17.88 -24.88 -7.42
N VAL A 79 17.08 -25.89 -7.75
CA VAL A 79 15.91 -25.73 -8.60
C VAL A 79 14.82 -24.99 -7.80
N GLN A 80 14.15 -24.02 -8.42
CA GLN A 80 13.15 -23.19 -7.73
C GLN A 80 12.04 -24.00 -7.04
N SER A 81 11.61 -25.12 -7.63
CA SER A 81 10.60 -26.01 -7.05
C SER A 81 11.04 -26.65 -5.72
N ARG A 82 12.35 -26.78 -5.50
CA ARG A 82 12.94 -27.34 -4.29
C ARG A 82 13.26 -26.28 -3.23
N PHE A 83 13.15 -24.99 -3.56
CA PHE A 83 13.43 -23.91 -2.63
C PHE A 83 12.63 -24.01 -1.32
N PRO A 84 11.33 -24.37 -1.33
CA PRO A 84 10.55 -24.52 -0.09
C PRO A 84 11.02 -25.64 0.84
N ASP A 85 11.80 -26.59 0.33
CA ASP A 85 12.38 -27.69 1.14
C ASP A 85 13.58 -27.22 1.95
N HIS A 86 14.16 -26.06 1.61
CA HIS A 86 15.36 -25.53 2.22
C HIS A 86 15.14 -24.19 2.93
N ALA A 87 14.21 -23.37 2.46
CA ALA A 87 13.99 -22.04 3.01
C ALA A 87 12.59 -21.49 2.69
N ARG A 88 12.16 -20.52 3.46
CA ARG A 88 10.95 -19.74 3.23
C ARG A 88 11.29 -18.26 3.20
N LEU A 89 10.81 -17.57 2.16
CA LEU A 89 10.87 -16.12 2.09
C LEU A 89 9.60 -15.57 2.73
N SER A 90 9.78 -14.91 3.86
CA SER A 90 8.71 -14.29 4.63
C SER A 90 8.78 -12.77 4.51
N PHE A 91 7.63 -12.11 4.53
CA PHE A 91 7.57 -10.65 4.44
C PHE A 91 6.35 -10.06 5.13
N ALA A 92 6.48 -8.81 5.55
CA ALA A 92 5.40 -7.89 5.83
C ALA A 92 5.58 -6.66 4.93
N ARG A 93 4.55 -6.31 4.15
CA ARG A 93 4.57 -5.20 3.19
C ARG A 93 3.48 -4.20 3.53
N VAL A 94 3.83 -2.92 3.55
CA VAL A 94 2.90 -1.79 3.68
C VAL A 94 2.96 -0.94 2.42
N ALA A 95 1.80 -0.57 1.90
CA ALA A 95 1.66 0.39 0.83
C ALA A 95 1.27 1.75 1.42
N GLU A 96 2.01 2.80 1.10
CA GLU A 96 1.77 4.17 1.54
C GLU A 96 1.62 5.08 0.32
N TYR A 97 0.66 5.99 0.34
CA TYR A 97 0.59 7.03 -0.67
C TYR A 97 1.56 8.16 -0.35
N GLN A 98 2.39 8.50 -1.30
CA GLN A 98 3.21 9.72 -1.25
C GLN A 98 2.35 10.95 -1.61
N ARG A 99 2.82 12.16 -1.28
CA ARG A 99 2.10 13.40 -1.61
C ARG A 99 1.80 13.59 -3.10
N ARG A 100 2.59 12.96 -3.98
CA ARG A 100 2.33 12.89 -5.43
C ARG A 100 1.28 11.87 -5.81
N ALA A 101 0.59 11.31 -4.83
CA ALA A 101 -0.41 10.27 -4.99
C ALA A 101 0.10 8.94 -5.56
N ALA A 102 1.42 8.74 -5.64
CA ALA A 102 2.00 7.46 -6.03
C ALA A 102 2.13 6.53 -4.82
N VAL A 103 1.76 5.26 -5.00
CA VAL A 103 1.98 4.24 -3.98
C VAL A 103 3.47 3.96 -3.81
N HIS A 104 3.94 4.03 -2.59
CA HIS A 104 5.26 3.63 -2.14
C HIS A 104 5.15 2.35 -1.31
N VAL A 105 6.10 1.45 -1.46
CA VAL A 105 6.05 0.16 -0.77
C VAL A 105 7.19 0.09 0.24
N HIS A 106 6.82 -0.13 1.50
CA HIS A 106 7.74 -0.51 2.56
C HIS A 106 7.60 -1.99 2.82
N ALA A 107 8.70 -2.72 2.96
CA ALA A 107 8.65 -4.14 3.24
C ALA A 107 9.76 -4.56 4.19
N VAL A 108 9.42 -5.36 5.18
CA VAL A 108 10.37 -6.17 5.93
C VAL A 108 10.38 -7.54 5.27
N VAL A 109 11.56 -8.01 4.90
CA VAL A 109 11.74 -9.30 4.22
C VAL A 109 12.72 -10.13 5.02
N ARG A 110 12.38 -11.40 5.27
CA ARG A 110 13.18 -12.33 6.05
C ARG A 110 13.26 -13.68 5.34
N LEU A 111 14.41 -14.33 5.47
CA LEU A 111 14.59 -15.72 5.09
C LEU A 111 14.53 -16.56 6.35
N ASP A 112 13.66 -17.58 6.34
CA ASP A 112 13.48 -18.56 7.40
C ASP A 112 13.88 -19.94 6.89
N GLY A 113 14.10 -20.89 7.79
CA GLY A 113 14.21 -22.30 7.44
C GLY A 113 12.91 -22.89 6.91
N PRO A 114 12.92 -24.15 6.45
CA PRO A 114 11.77 -24.77 5.79
C PRO A 114 10.56 -24.95 6.70
N ALA A 115 10.74 -25.08 8.01
CA ALA A 115 9.64 -25.21 8.96
C ALA A 115 8.91 -23.87 9.25
N GLY A 116 9.51 -22.73 8.94
CA GLY A 116 8.87 -21.42 9.07
C GLY A 116 9.53 -20.44 10.01
N PRO A 117 8.78 -19.54 10.68
CA PRO A 117 9.33 -18.37 11.35
C PRO A 117 10.29 -18.63 12.51
N ASN A 118 10.17 -19.78 13.15
CA ASN A 118 11.00 -20.19 14.28
C ASN A 118 12.13 -21.14 13.86
N ASP A 119 12.27 -21.40 12.57
CA ASP A 119 13.30 -22.25 12.02
C ASP A 119 14.44 -21.39 11.46
N GLU A 120 15.67 -21.73 11.85
CA GLU A 120 16.84 -20.95 11.45
C GLU A 120 17.02 -20.96 9.93
N PRO A 121 17.40 -19.84 9.32
CA PRO A 121 17.70 -19.81 7.91
C PRO A 121 18.88 -20.77 7.59
N PRO A 122 18.88 -21.34 6.40
CA PRO A 122 19.99 -22.20 6.01
C PRO A 122 21.33 -21.44 6.03
N VAL A 123 22.44 -22.15 6.21
CA VAL A 123 23.79 -21.57 6.29
C VAL A 123 24.11 -20.62 5.12
N TRP A 124 23.56 -20.90 3.93
CA TRP A 124 23.71 -20.04 2.76
C TRP A 124 22.80 -18.80 2.79
N GLY A 125 21.88 -18.69 3.77
CA GLY A 125 20.87 -17.64 3.87
C GLY A 125 21.38 -16.31 4.43
N ALA A 126 22.63 -15.94 4.14
CA ALA A 126 23.23 -14.69 4.59
C ALA A 126 22.48 -13.44 4.08
N ALA A 127 22.50 -12.36 4.88
CA ALA A 127 21.82 -11.11 4.59
C ALA A 127 22.22 -10.51 3.24
N ASP A 128 23.51 -10.52 2.91
CA ASP A 128 24.02 -9.95 1.65
C ASP A 128 23.44 -10.66 0.44
N ARG A 129 23.31 -12.00 0.51
CA ARG A 129 22.68 -12.79 -0.56
C ARG A 129 21.19 -12.43 -0.74
N LEU A 130 20.47 -12.21 0.36
CA LEU A 130 19.08 -11.77 0.31
C LEU A 130 18.98 -10.36 -0.29
N ILE A 131 19.86 -9.44 0.08
CA ILE A 131 19.95 -8.08 -0.46
C ILE A 131 20.18 -8.13 -1.97
N ASP A 132 21.16 -8.90 -2.44
CA ASP A 132 21.44 -9.07 -3.86
C ASP A 132 20.25 -9.64 -4.63
N ALA A 133 19.57 -10.64 -4.08
CA ALA A 133 18.40 -11.25 -4.67
C ALA A 133 17.22 -10.25 -4.76
N VAL A 134 17.03 -9.40 -3.75
CA VAL A 134 16.03 -8.34 -3.72
C VAL A 134 16.32 -7.29 -4.79
N TYR A 135 17.55 -6.77 -4.88
CA TYR A 135 17.95 -5.80 -5.90
C TYR A 135 17.81 -6.36 -7.32
N ALA A 136 18.32 -7.56 -7.56
CA ALA A 136 18.26 -8.20 -8.87
C ALA A 136 16.80 -8.43 -9.32
N SER A 137 15.93 -8.83 -8.38
CA SER A 137 14.52 -9.08 -8.67
C SER A 137 13.76 -7.80 -8.92
N ALA A 138 13.96 -6.76 -8.10
CA ALA A 138 13.27 -5.49 -8.26
C ALA A 138 13.58 -4.84 -9.62
N ARG A 139 14.83 -4.92 -10.08
CA ARG A 139 15.24 -4.36 -11.39
C ARG A 139 14.73 -5.17 -12.58
N ARG A 140 14.50 -6.48 -12.42
CA ARG A 140 14.09 -7.38 -13.51
C ARG A 140 12.58 -7.52 -13.66
N VAL A 141 11.82 -7.30 -12.58
CA VAL A 141 10.39 -7.52 -12.63
C VAL A 141 9.72 -6.60 -13.63
N LEU A 142 8.85 -7.21 -14.44
CA LEU A 142 8.08 -6.55 -15.48
C LEU A 142 6.67 -7.11 -15.48
N VAL A 143 5.67 -6.22 -15.56
CA VAL A 143 4.28 -6.56 -15.82
C VAL A 143 3.82 -5.77 -17.03
N ARG A 144 3.23 -6.46 -18.02
CA ARG A 144 2.59 -5.79 -19.16
C ARG A 144 1.12 -5.59 -18.86
N THR A 145 0.60 -4.43 -19.25
CA THR A 145 -0.83 -4.18 -19.24
C THR A 145 -1.51 -4.95 -20.37
N PRO A 146 -2.84 -5.17 -20.30
CA PRO A 146 -3.57 -5.55 -21.51
C PRO A 146 -3.34 -4.50 -22.60
N TYR A 147 -3.27 -4.96 -23.84
CA TYR A 147 -3.24 -4.06 -24.98
C TYR A 147 -4.60 -3.37 -25.14
N SER A 148 -4.59 -2.08 -25.35
CA SER A 148 -5.75 -1.27 -25.68
C SER A 148 -5.46 -0.41 -26.89
N SER A 149 -6.42 -0.29 -27.84
CA SER A 149 -6.29 0.62 -28.96
C SER A 149 -6.20 2.09 -28.53
N ALA A 150 -6.74 2.43 -27.35
CA ALA A 150 -6.75 3.79 -26.82
C ALA A 150 -5.45 4.19 -26.11
N VAL A 151 -4.76 3.24 -25.46
CA VAL A 151 -3.59 3.54 -24.59
C VAL A 151 -2.36 2.69 -24.89
N GLY A 152 -2.46 1.74 -25.80
CA GLY A 152 -1.38 0.79 -26.11
C GLY A 152 -1.16 -0.26 -25.03
N GLU A 153 0.00 -0.92 -25.09
CA GLU A 153 0.51 -1.82 -24.05
C GLU A 153 1.65 -1.13 -23.29
N LEU A 154 1.56 -1.09 -21.97
CA LEU A 154 2.60 -0.52 -21.14
C LEU A 154 3.42 -1.61 -20.42
N ALA A 155 4.73 -1.39 -20.34
CA ALA A 155 5.66 -2.24 -19.61
C ALA A 155 5.92 -1.62 -18.21
N LEU A 156 5.22 -2.11 -17.21
CA LEU A 156 5.27 -1.59 -15.85
C LEU A 156 6.40 -2.23 -15.05
N ARG A 157 7.15 -1.40 -14.30
CA ARG A 157 8.31 -1.81 -13.48
C ARG A 157 8.27 -1.09 -12.15
N TRP A 158 9.08 -1.56 -11.19
CA TRP A 158 9.41 -0.74 -10.01
C TRP A 158 10.25 0.47 -10.42
N GLY A 159 10.18 1.54 -9.60
CA GLY A 159 11.05 2.69 -9.78
C GLY A 159 12.51 2.37 -9.43
N ASP A 160 13.43 3.24 -9.85
CA ASP A 160 14.86 3.05 -9.65
C ASP A 160 15.33 3.29 -8.20
N GLN A 161 14.51 3.98 -7.40
CA GLN A 161 14.82 4.27 -5.99
C GLN A 161 14.44 3.08 -5.10
N ILE A 162 15.43 2.27 -4.79
CA ILE A 162 15.31 1.12 -3.88
C ILE A 162 16.31 1.35 -2.75
N ASP A 163 15.80 1.49 -1.52
CA ASP A 163 16.62 1.58 -0.30
C ASP A 163 16.45 0.26 0.48
N ILE A 164 17.57 -0.42 0.74
CA ILE A 164 17.57 -1.67 1.50
C ILE A 164 18.49 -1.48 2.70
N ARG A 165 17.94 -1.74 3.87
CA ARG A 165 18.69 -1.67 5.15
C ARG A 165 18.66 -3.02 5.83
N PRO A 166 19.80 -3.66 6.05
CA PRO A 166 19.85 -4.91 6.80
C PRO A 166 19.41 -4.66 8.25
N LEU A 167 18.56 -5.55 8.76
CA LEU A 167 18.21 -5.64 10.17
C LEU A 167 19.15 -6.67 10.80
N ARG A 168 19.89 -6.27 11.83
CA ARG A 168 20.88 -7.13 12.48
C ARG A 168 20.42 -7.52 13.87
N ALA A 169 20.50 -8.80 14.18
CA ALA A 169 20.16 -9.34 15.50
C ALA A 169 21.24 -9.06 16.58
N ASP A 170 22.42 -8.56 16.18
CA ASP A 170 23.57 -8.30 17.06
C ASP A 170 23.47 -7.00 17.88
N GLY A 171 22.33 -6.34 17.86
CA GLY A 171 22.10 -5.07 18.57
C GLY A 171 22.72 -3.83 17.90
N THR A 172 23.42 -3.99 16.76
CA THR A 172 24.01 -2.87 16.00
C THR A 172 23.02 -2.26 15.00
N GLY A 173 21.79 -2.83 14.89
CA GLY A 173 20.71 -2.37 14.03
C GLY A 173 19.42 -2.09 14.80
N PRO A 174 18.34 -1.69 14.10
CA PRO A 174 17.03 -1.54 14.71
C PRO A 174 16.60 -2.87 15.36
N ASN A 175 16.15 -2.80 16.62
CA ASN A 175 15.55 -3.95 17.30
C ASN A 175 14.15 -4.25 16.77
N ASP A 176 13.54 -5.37 17.18
CA ASP A 176 12.23 -5.80 16.73
C ASP A 176 11.13 -4.77 17.03
N ASP A 177 11.23 -4.05 18.16
CA ASP A 177 10.30 -2.99 18.54
C ASP A 177 10.39 -1.80 17.58
N ALA A 178 11.62 -1.41 17.19
CA ALA A 178 11.83 -0.34 16.22
C ALA A 178 11.29 -0.72 14.83
N VAL A 179 11.45 -1.99 14.43
CA VAL A 179 10.89 -2.52 13.19
C VAL A 179 9.36 -2.56 13.25
N ALA A 180 8.79 -3.03 14.35
CA ALA A 180 7.34 -3.03 14.58
C ALA A 180 6.76 -1.60 14.56
N ALA A 181 7.40 -0.67 15.25
CA ALA A 181 7.02 0.75 15.27
C ALA A 181 7.12 1.38 13.86
N TYR A 182 8.18 1.03 13.11
CA TYR A 182 8.34 1.48 11.73
C TYR A 182 7.19 1.00 10.84
N VAL A 183 6.84 -0.28 10.89
CA VAL A 183 5.72 -0.85 10.13
C VAL A 183 4.39 -0.22 10.57
N ALA A 184 4.15 -0.11 11.89
CA ALA A 184 2.94 0.46 12.45
C ALA A 184 2.72 1.92 12.01
N LYS A 185 3.77 2.74 11.97
CA LYS A 185 3.73 4.12 11.49
C LYS A 185 3.12 4.26 10.08
N TYR A 186 3.40 3.31 9.19
CA TYR A 186 2.89 3.36 7.82
C TYR A 186 1.52 2.71 7.67
N VAL A 187 1.19 1.72 8.50
CA VAL A 187 -0.14 1.08 8.50
C VAL A 187 -1.25 2.05 8.93
N THR A 188 -0.92 2.97 9.84
CA THR A 188 -1.89 3.96 10.37
C THR A 188 -2.15 5.14 9.43
N LYS A 189 -1.32 5.33 8.40
CA LYS A 189 -1.50 6.41 7.42
C LYS A 189 -2.51 6.02 6.35
N GLY A 190 -3.70 6.55 6.44
CA GLY A 190 -4.74 6.41 5.40
C GLY A 190 -4.43 7.18 4.11
N ALA A 191 -5.13 6.86 3.03
CA ALA A 191 -5.02 7.58 1.75
C ALA A 191 -5.44 9.05 1.89
N SER A 192 -6.44 9.33 2.72
CA SER A 192 -6.95 10.68 3.01
C SER A 192 -5.95 11.55 3.76
N GLU A 193 -5.16 11.00 4.68
CA GLU A 193 -4.16 11.77 5.45
C GLU A 193 -3.07 12.38 4.56
N THR A 194 -2.74 11.71 3.46
CA THR A 194 -1.78 12.22 2.48
C THR A 194 -2.42 13.12 1.42
N GLY A 195 -3.76 13.27 1.45
CA GLY A 195 -4.52 13.95 0.40
C GLY A 195 -4.50 13.21 -0.94
N ALA A 196 -4.09 11.94 -0.93
CA ALA A 196 -3.87 11.13 -2.12
C ALA A 196 -5.08 10.30 -2.55
N GLY A 197 -6.21 10.41 -1.85
CA GLY A 197 -7.43 9.66 -2.18
C GLY A 197 -8.55 9.94 -1.18
N LEU A 198 -9.60 9.14 -1.28
CA LEU A 198 -10.75 9.17 -0.37
C LEU A 198 -10.85 7.85 0.38
N ASP A 199 -11.34 7.88 1.61
CA ASP A 199 -11.56 6.68 2.41
C ASP A 199 -12.90 5.99 2.08
N HIS A 200 -13.73 6.61 1.24
CA HIS A 200 -14.99 6.07 0.76
C HIS A 200 -15.00 5.91 -0.76
N LYS A 201 -15.81 4.99 -1.23
CA LYS A 201 -15.95 4.74 -2.68
C LYS A 201 -16.67 5.89 -3.35
N VAL A 202 -16.24 6.20 -4.58
CA VAL A 202 -16.97 7.06 -5.50
C VAL A 202 -17.82 6.19 -6.43
N THR A 203 -19.05 6.56 -6.67
CA THR A 203 -20.00 5.79 -7.45
C THR A 203 -20.42 6.49 -8.74
N THR A 204 -20.20 7.79 -8.81
CA THR A 204 -20.54 8.63 -9.96
C THR A 204 -19.36 9.49 -10.39
N TRP A 205 -19.46 10.07 -11.57
CA TRP A 205 -18.52 11.09 -12.04
C TRP A 205 -18.59 12.36 -11.19
N GLU A 206 -19.80 12.72 -10.75
CA GLU A 206 -20.03 13.90 -9.93
C GLU A 206 -19.35 13.78 -8.56
N ASP A 207 -19.32 12.59 -7.95
CA ASP A 207 -18.59 12.34 -6.70
C ASP A 207 -17.09 12.68 -6.86
N ILE A 208 -16.52 12.41 -8.04
CA ILE A 208 -15.12 12.74 -8.33
C ILE A 208 -14.95 14.26 -8.49
N ASP A 209 -15.89 14.92 -9.14
CA ASP A 209 -15.80 16.35 -9.43
C ASP A 209 -15.94 17.21 -8.16
N THR A 210 -16.75 16.76 -7.22
CA THR A 210 -16.99 17.42 -5.93
C THR A 210 -16.02 17.00 -4.83
N ALA A 211 -15.23 15.95 -5.06
CA ALA A 211 -14.29 15.42 -4.06
C ALA A 211 -13.34 16.50 -3.50
N PRO A 212 -13.11 16.55 -2.17
CA PRO A 212 -12.23 17.53 -1.52
C PRO A 212 -10.75 17.17 -1.66
N VAL A 213 -10.29 16.95 -2.89
CA VAL A 213 -8.93 16.53 -3.22
C VAL A 213 -8.24 17.54 -4.14
N SER A 214 -6.92 17.45 -4.24
CA SER A 214 -6.16 18.31 -5.15
C SER A 214 -6.54 18.07 -6.62
N LYS A 215 -6.27 19.07 -7.49
CA LYS A 215 -6.51 18.92 -8.93
C LYS A 215 -5.78 17.71 -9.52
N HIS A 216 -4.56 17.45 -9.07
CA HIS A 216 -3.77 16.29 -9.49
C HIS A 216 -4.45 14.95 -9.14
N VAL A 217 -4.88 14.79 -7.88
CA VAL A 217 -5.59 13.60 -7.40
C VAL A 217 -6.92 13.43 -8.15
N ARG A 218 -7.69 14.50 -8.31
CA ARG A 218 -8.94 14.46 -9.07
C ARG A 218 -8.72 14.00 -10.52
N THR A 219 -7.64 14.45 -11.16
CA THR A 219 -7.30 14.01 -12.51
C THR A 219 -6.94 12.51 -12.53
N LEU A 220 -6.22 12.00 -11.53
CA LEU A 220 -5.98 10.55 -11.40
C LEU A 220 -7.28 9.76 -11.21
N MET A 221 -8.22 10.24 -10.37
CA MET A 221 -9.52 9.61 -10.19
C MET A 221 -10.33 9.59 -11.49
N ARG A 222 -10.39 10.71 -12.21
CA ARG A 222 -11.03 10.81 -13.52
C ARG A 222 -10.40 9.88 -14.55
N THR A 223 -9.08 9.77 -14.54
CA THR A 223 -8.34 8.83 -15.42
C THR A 223 -8.68 7.39 -15.08
N SER A 224 -8.69 7.02 -13.80
CA SER A 224 -9.11 5.69 -13.35
C SER A 224 -10.55 5.37 -13.82
N TRP A 225 -11.46 6.31 -13.67
CA TRP A 225 -12.84 6.15 -14.10
C TRP A 225 -12.98 5.94 -15.62
N ARG A 226 -12.27 6.74 -16.42
CA ARG A 226 -12.27 6.63 -17.89
C ARG A 226 -11.67 5.32 -18.35
N LEU A 227 -10.50 4.93 -17.84
CA LEU A 227 -9.87 3.65 -18.15
C LEU A 227 -10.77 2.46 -17.76
N GLY A 228 -11.52 2.57 -16.67
CA GLY A 228 -12.49 1.56 -16.25
C GLY A 228 -13.73 1.43 -17.16
N GLY A 229 -13.86 2.29 -18.18
CA GLY A 229 -14.84 2.16 -19.25
C GLY A 229 -14.31 1.40 -20.48
N LEU A 230 -13.01 1.11 -20.55
CA LEU A 230 -12.41 0.34 -21.63
C LEU A 230 -12.62 -1.17 -21.39
N PRO A 231 -13.10 -1.93 -22.39
CA PRO A 231 -13.35 -3.36 -22.24
C PRO A 231 -12.12 -4.14 -21.76
N GLU A 232 -10.94 -3.83 -22.28
CA GLU A 232 -9.68 -4.47 -21.93
C GLU A 232 -9.22 -4.17 -20.49
N CYS A 233 -9.75 -3.11 -19.87
CA CYS A 233 -9.49 -2.73 -18.49
C CYS A 233 -10.57 -3.24 -17.51
N GLU A 234 -11.63 -3.91 -17.98
CA GLU A 234 -12.71 -4.44 -17.13
C GLU A 234 -12.18 -5.29 -15.96
N PRO A 235 -11.24 -6.24 -16.16
CA PRO A 235 -10.71 -7.06 -15.06
C PRO A 235 -9.96 -6.27 -13.99
N LEU A 236 -9.62 -5.02 -14.28
CA LEU A 236 -8.95 -4.12 -13.33
C LEU A 236 -9.94 -3.40 -12.40
N HIS A 237 -11.24 -3.41 -12.70
CA HIS A 237 -12.31 -2.77 -11.91
C HIS A 237 -11.99 -1.31 -11.53
N LEU A 238 -11.40 -0.53 -12.43
CA LEU A 238 -10.82 0.77 -12.14
C LEU A 238 -11.86 1.81 -11.67
N ARG A 239 -13.12 1.69 -12.08
CA ARG A 239 -14.19 2.56 -11.57
C ARG A 239 -14.45 2.31 -10.09
N THR A 240 -14.51 1.05 -9.68
CA THR A 240 -14.67 0.67 -8.26
C THR A 240 -13.52 1.18 -7.39
N TRP A 241 -12.32 1.25 -7.95
CA TRP A 241 -11.11 1.68 -7.26
C TRP A 241 -10.65 3.10 -7.62
N ALA A 242 -11.53 3.92 -8.18
CA ALA A 242 -11.19 5.30 -8.55
C ALA A 242 -10.81 6.15 -7.31
N HIS A 243 -11.46 5.94 -6.17
CA HIS A 243 -11.16 6.60 -4.89
C HIS A 243 -9.74 6.32 -4.36
N THR A 244 -9.16 5.19 -4.75
CA THR A 244 -7.77 4.80 -4.45
C THR A 244 -6.87 4.89 -5.68
N LEU A 245 -7.25 5.70 -6.68
CA LEU A 245 -6.46 5.96 -7.89
C LEU A 245 -6.10 4.69 -8.67
N GLY A 246 -6.98 3.70 -8.66
CA GLY A 246 -6.77 2.40 -9.29
C GLY A 246 -5.99 1.38 -8.45
N TYR A 247 -5.50 1.73 -7.27
CA TYR A 247 -4.83 0.77 -6.39
C TYR A 247 -5.84 -0.18 -5.76
N ARG A 248 -5.64 -1.49 -5.96
CA ARG A 248 -6.54 -2.59 -5.52
C ARG A 248 -5.97 -3.40 -4.36
N GLY A 249 -4.76 -3.10 -3.92
CA GLY A 249 -4.07 -3.86 -2.90
C GLY A 249 -4.50 -3.48 -1.49
N HIS A 250 -4.34 -4.42 -0.57
CA HIS A 250 -4.41 -4.09 0.86
C HIS A 250 -3.23 -3.19 1.24
N ILE A 251 -3.45 -2.27 2.17
CA ILE A 251 -2.39 -1.42 2.72
C ILE A 251 -1.33 -2.29 3.39
N LEU A 252 -1.75 -3.25 4.22
CA LEU A 252 -0.87 -4.23 4.85
C LEU A 252 -1.08 -5.61 4.24
N THR A 253 0.00 -6.24 3.79
CA THR A 253 0.02 -7.62 3.31
C THR A 253 1.19 -8.37 3.96
N LYS A 254 0.93 -9.59 4.42
CA LYS A 254 1.95 -10.46 5.04
C LYS A 254 1.99 -11.80 4.32
N SER A 255 3.17 -12.45 4.33
CA SER A 255 3.26 -13.86 3.93
C SER A 255 2.46 -14.73 4.90
N ARG A 256 1.95 -15.88 4.42
CA ARG A 256 1.08 -16.77 5.23
C ARG A 256 1.72 -17.20 6.54
N ALA A 257 3.03 -17.39 6.58
CA ALA A 257 3.76 -17.79 7.79
C ALA A 257 3.61 -16.79 8.95
N TYR A 258 3.36 -15.51 8.65
CA TYR A 258 3.12 -14.46 9.64
C TYR A 258 1.67 -14.04 9.76
N SER A 259 0.77 -14.74 9.07
CA SER A 259 -0.65 -14.41 9.15
C SER A 259 -1.25 -14.98 10.41
N THR A 260 -1.79 -14.11 11.26
CA THR A 260 -2.61 -14.48 12.41
C THR A 260 -3.99 -13.86 12.26
N THR A 261 -4.99 -14.44 12.92
CA THR A 261 -6.34 -13.88 12.89
C THR A 261 -6.51 -12.81 13.98
N TYR A 262 -7.44 -11.89 13.78
CA TYR A 262 -7.81 -10.95 14.85
C TYR A 262 -8.33 -11.65 16.12
N ALA A 263 -8.92 -12.84 15.98
CA ALA A 263 -9.34 -13.65 17.11
C ALA A 263 -8.13 -14.16 17.91
N ALA A 264 -7.09 -14.67 17.23
CA ALA A 264 -5.86 -15.11 17.89
C ALA A 264 -5.14 -13.94 18.60
N LEU A 265 -5.03 -12.77 17.94
CA LEU A 265 -4.45 -11.58 18.58
C LEU A 265 -5.23 -11.11 19.81
N ARG A 266 -6.57 -11.21 19.78
CA ARG A 266 -7.40 -10.87 20.93
C ARG A 266 -7.26 -11.89 22.06
N ALA A 267 -7.15 -13.18 21.73
CA ALA A 267 -6.92 -14.24 22.71
C ALA A 267 -5.56 -14.07 23.41
N GLU A 268 -4.50 -13.81 22.64
CA GLU A 268 -3.16 -13.55 23.18
C GLU A 268 -3.15 -12.29 24.09
N ARG A 269 -3.80 -11.21 23.66
CA ARG A 269 -3.96 -10.01 24.48
C ARG A 269 -4.75 -10.28 25.75
N ALA A 270 -5.81 -11.08 25.69
CA ALA A 270 -6.61 -11.44 26.86
C ALA A 270 -5.80 -12.28 27.86
N GLN A 271 -4.98 -13.21 27.38
CA GLN A 271 -4.05 -13.97 28.21
C GLN A 271 -3.01 -13.08 28.88
N HIS A 272 -2.42 -12.14 28.14
CA HIS A 272 -1.42 -11.22 28.66
C HIS A 272 -1.98 -10.26 29.73
N VAL A 273 -3.24 -9.87 29.60
CA VAL A 273 -3.94 -9.01 30.58
C VAL A 273 -4.48 -9.82 31.77
N GLY A 274 -4.32 -11.14 31.76
CA GLY A 274 -4.80 -12.03 32.84
C GLY A 274 -6.32 -12.13 32.93
N LEU A 275 -7.03 -11.82 31.85
CA LEU A 275 -8.48 -12.04 31.76
C LEU A 275 -8.73 -13.53 31.61
N VAL A 276 -9.01 -14.20 32.70
CA VAL A 276 -9.49 -15.60 32.71
C VAL A 276 -10.87 -15.61 32.06
N GLU A 277 -11.06 -16.41 31.02
CA GLU A 277 -12.41 -16.72 30.55
C GLU A 277 -13.18 -17.41 31.69
N ILE A 278 -14.21 -16.75 32.18
CA ILE A 278 -15.15 -17.36 33.11
C ILE A 278 -16.10 -18.19 32.22
N PRO A 279 -16.11 -19.53 32.32
CA PRO A 279 -17.05 -20.36 31.58
C PRO A 279 -18.48 -19.90 31.92
N ASP A 280 -19.33 -19.80 30.91
CA ASP A 280 -20.73 -19.37 30.99
C ASP A 280 -21.00 -17.89 31.34
N ALA A 281 -20.00 -17.02 31.32
CA ALA A 281 -20.24 -15.60 31.41
C ALA A 281 -20.76 -15.04 30.09
N VAL A 282 -22.01 -14.61 30.04
CA VAL A 282 -22.54 -13.78 28.96
C VAL A 282 -21.92 -12.40 29.12
N THR A 283 -20.94 -12.08 28.28
CA THR A 283 -20.32 -10.75 28.31
C THR A 283 -21.20 -9.80 27.49
N GLU A 284 -22.05 -9.07 28.16
CA GLU A 284 -22.75 -7.93 27.56
C GLU A 284 -21.76 -6.77 27.51
N ARG A 285 -21.40 -6.30 26.32
CA ARG A 285 -20.50 -5.17 26.12
C ARG A 285 -21.32 -3.98 25.64
N ASP A 286 -21.68 -3.14 26.58
CA ASP A 286 -22.26 -1.83 26.27
C ASP A 286 -21.11 -0.81 26.15
N TRP A 287 -20.66 -0.61 24.90
CA TRP A 287 -19.68 0.42 24.60
C TRP A 287 -20.42 1.72 24.29
N ARG A 288 -20.49 2.61 25.27
CA ARG A 288 -20.99 3.94 25.03
C ARG A 288 -19.83 4.86 24.67
N TYR A 289 -19.88 5.43 23.47
CA TYR A 289 -18.94 6.47 23.08
C TYR A 289 -19.11 7.71 23.97
N VAL A 290 -18.08 8.08 24.73
CA VAL A 290 -18.11 9.20 25.68
C VAL A 290 -17.46 10.46 25.10
N GLY A 291 -16.83 10.33 23.92
CA GLY A 291 -16.13 11.43 23.24
C GLY A 291 -14.60 11.22 23.22
N SER A 292 -13.97 11.70 22.20
CA SER A 292 -12.52 11.85 22.13
C SER A 292 -12.27 13.27 21.67
N GLY A 293 -11.35 14.02 22.15
CA GLY A 293 -11.04 15.43 21.85
C GLY A 293 -11.22 15.94 20.42
N HIS A 294 -12.28 15.53 19.75
CA HIS A 294 -12.69 15.99 18.43
C HIS A 294 -13.25 17.40 18.49
N THR A 295 -13.03 18.18 17.45
CA THR A 295 -13.77 19.42 17.25
C THR A 295 -15.26 19.12 17.12
N PRO A 296 -16.18 20.09 17.42
CA PRO A 296 -17.62 19.86 17.30
C PRO A 296 -18.07 19.29 15.96
N GLY A 297 -17.45 19.71 14.83
CA GLY A 297 -17.74 19.18 13.50
C GLY A 297 -17.27 17.73 13.31
N ALA A 298 -16.10 17.38 13.82
CA ALA A 298 -15.60 16.00 13.77
C ALA A 298 -16.41 15.07 14.69
N ALA A 299 -16.89 15.55 15.83
CA ALA A 299 -17.79 14.82 16.71
C ALA A 299 -19.14 14.54 16.07
N PHE A 300 -19.69 15.48 15.30
CA PHE A 300 -20.92 15.30 14.53
C PHE A 300 -20.77 14.21 13.47
N ILE A 301 -19.66 14.22 12.72
CA ILE A 301 -19.36 13.19 11.71
C ILE A 301 -19.18 11.82 12.38
N ALA A 302 -18.45 11.75 13.49
CA ALA A 302 -18.24 10.50 14.22
C ALA A 302 -19.55 9.91 14.77
N ALA A 303 -20.48 10.78 15.23
CA ALA A 303 -21.81 10.36 15.67
C ALA A 303 -22.62 9.79 14.51
N GLY A 304 -22.63 10.44 13.34
CA GLY A 304 -23.31 9.93 12.13
C GLY A 304 -22.76 8.57 11.67
N VAL A 305 -21.44 8.40 11.67
CA VAL A 305 -20.81 7.11 11.35
C VAL A 305 -21.20 6.02 12.36
N ALA A 306 -21.27 6.34 13.62
CA ALA A 306 -21.68 5.39 14.67
C ALA A 306 -23.14 4.95 14.49
N GLU A 307 -24.03 5.89 14.10
CA GLU A 307 -25.43 5.64 13.83
C GLU A 307 -25.62 4.75 12.57
N ASP A 308 -24.89 5.02 11.49
CA ASP A 308 -24.87 4.20 10.28
C ASP A 308 -24.39 2.75 10.57
N ILE A 309 -23.36 2.60 11.41
CA ILE A 309 -22.85 1.28 11.83
C ILE A 309 -23.93 0.53 12.66
N ALA A 310 -24.63 1.21 13.55
CA ALA A 310 -25.68 0.62 14.35
C ALA A 310 -26.84 0.13 13.46
N THR A 311 -27.32 0.98 12.55
CA THR A 311 -28.39 0.66 11.58
C THR A 311 -28.02 -0.52 10.69
N ASN A 312 -26.80 -0.55 10.16
CA ASN A 312 -26.32 -1.67 9.32
C ASN A 312 -26.22 -3.00 10.10
N ARG A 313 -25.92 -2.93 11.40
CA ARG A 313 -25.92 -4.13 12.28
C ARG A 313 -27.33 -4.65 12.54
N GLU A 314 -28.28 -3.76 12.69
CA GLU A 314 -29.69 -4.10 12.91
C GLU A 314 -30.27 -4.76 11.66
N ILE A 315 -30.07 -4.17 10.48
CA ILE A 315 -30.46 -4.76 9.18
C ILE A 315 -29.83 -6.16 8.99
N ALA A 316 -28.54 -6.31 9.28
CA ALA A 316 -27.87 -7.59 9.15
C ALA A 316 -28.35 -8.64 10.17
N ARG A 317 -28.91 -8.21 11.30
CA ARG A 317 -29.53 -9.09 12.29
C ARG A 317 -30.92 -9.56 11.80
N GLU A 318 -31.75 -8.64 11.33
CA GLU A 318 -33.07 -8.94 10.76
C GLU A 318 -32.96 -9.89 9.56
N GLU A 319 -31.99 -9.65 8.65
CA GLU A 319 -31.74 -10.55 7.50
C GLU A 319 -31.34 -11.97 7.93
N ARG A 320 -30.65 -12.13 9.06
CA ARG A 320 -30.28 -13.47 9.60
C ARG A 320 -31.49 -14.15 10.27
N GLU A 321 -32.38 -13.39 10.89
CA GLU A 321 -33.58 -13.92 11.49
C GLU A 321 -34.60 -14.37 10.45
N VAL A 322 -34.70 -13.64 9.32
CA VAL A 322 -35.57 -14.03 8.18
C VAL A 322 -35.06 -15.28 7.44
N ARG A 323 -33.75 -15.57 7.50
CA ARG A 323 -33.15 -16.76 6.85
C ARG A 323 -33.15 -18.01 7.72
N ARG A 324 -33.61 -17.94 8.96
CA ARG A 324 -33.84 -19.09 9.86
C ARG A 324 -35.28 -19.55 9.87
#